data_9be05b6d6ac74839775dc23cbdf9581f
#
_entry.id   9be05b6d6ac74839775dc23cbdf9581f
#
_cell.length_a   1.000
_cell.length_b   1.000
_cell.length_c   1.000
_cell.angle_alpha   90.00
_cell.angle_beta   90.00
_cell.angle_gamma   90.00
#
_symmetry.space_group_name_H-M   'P 1'
#
loop_
_entity.id
_entity.type
_entity.pdbx_description
1 polymer ?
#
loop_
_entity_poly.entity_id
_entity_poly.type
_entity_poly.pdbx_seq_one_letter_code
_entity_poly.pdbx_strand_id
1 'polypeptide(L)'
;MKKNIFILAMMAGVLLVSSCASKKDLVNCQNENRELTANFQDARERLAASQSRVSVLEDQLAQQKRDYAALQRSLDKSLRNTSDNNINISKLVDQINESNQYIRHLVEVKSKSDSLNMVLTNNLTRSLSKEEMREVDVQVLKGVVYISLADNMLYKSGSYEINERAEETLGKIAKIIMDYRDYDVLIEGNTDDVPINTSSQLMKNIRNNWDLSALRASSVVQYLIDRFGVAPGRLTAGGRGEFNPIASNNTELGRQRNRRTQIIITPKLDQFMDLIDEAPEEK
;
A
#
# COMPACT_ATOMS: atom_id res chain seq x y z
N MET A 1 63.79 32.61 -26.53
CA MET A 1 62.36 33.00 -26.52
C MET A 1 61.44 31.95 -27.23
N LYS A 2 61.83 31.38 -28.39
CA LYS A 2 60.96 30.41 -29.11
C LYS A 2 60.67 29.09 -28.37
N LYS A 3 61.59 28.60 -27.52
CA LYS A 3 61.41 27.31 -26.79
C LYS A 3 60.39 27.40 -25.65
N ASN A 4 60.25 28.55 -25.01
CA ASN A 4 59.30 28.75 -23.91
C ASN A 4 57.85 28.98 -24.39
N ILE A 5 57.69 29.49 -25.62
CA ILE A 5 56.37 29.63 -26.26
C ILE A 5 55.80 28.25 -26.65
N PHE A 6 56.67 27.31 -27.08
CA PHE A 6 56.27 25.96 -27.47
C PHE A 6 55.81 25.12 -26.24
N ILE A 7 56.51 25.33 -25.12
CA ILE A 7 56.12 24.63 -23.84
C ILE A 7 54.83 25.21 -23.30
N LEU A 8 54.61 26.53 -23.40
CA LEU A 8 53.34 27.14 -22.97
C LEU A 8 52.15 26.75 -23.84
N ALA A 9 52.38 26.62 -25.17
CA ALA A 9 51.35 26.13 -26.11
C ALA A 9 51.05 24.65 -25.92
N MET A 10 52.03 23.83 -25.57
CA MET A 10 51.83 22.41 -25.26
C MET A 10 51.07 22.22 -23.92
N MET A 11 51.38 23.00 -22.89
CA MET A 11 50.61 23.02 -21.61
C MET A 11 49.16 23.49 -21.79
N ALA A 12 48.93 24.51 -22.62
CA ALA A 12 47.57 24.96 -22.94
C ALA A 12 46.76 23.92 -23.71
N GLY A 13 47.42 23.14 -24.63
CA GLY A 13 46.80 22.06 -25.37
C GLY A 13 46.37 20.88 -24.48
N VAL A 14 47.16 20.53 -23.46
CA VAL A 14 46.86 19.46 -22.51
C VAL A 14 45.68 19.85 -21.59
N LEU A 15 45.57 21.12 -21.23
CA LEU A 15 44.42 21.61 -20.42
C LEU A 15 43.10 21.62 -21.19
N LEU A 16 43.10 21.77 -22.51
CA LEU A 16 41.90 21.75 -23.35
C LEU A 16 41.36 20.34 -23.62
N VAL A 17 42.21 19.31 -23.61
CA VAL A 17 41.78 17.91 -23.85
C VAL A 17 41.19 17.28 -22.58
N SER A 18 41.65 17.70 -21.39
CA SER A 18 41.06 17.24 -20.12
C SER A 18 39.67 17.80 -19.84
N SER A 19 39.28 18.91 -20.51
CA SER A 19 37.97 19.54 -20.31
C SER A 19 36.79 18.76 -20.92
N CYS A 20 37.00 17.98 -21.98
CA CYS A 20 35.91 17.28 -22.65
C CYS A 20 35.52 15.95 -21.98
N ALA A 21 36.48 15.22 -21.43
CA ALA A 21 36.19 14.01 -20.67
C ALA A 21 35.50 14.34 -19.33
N SER A 22 35.96 15.40 -18.69
CA SER A 22 35.40 15.95 -17.44
C SER A 22 33.94 16.39 -17.57
N LYS A 23 33.52 16.88 -18.75
CA LYS A 23 32.14 17.40 -18.91
C LYS A 23 31.12 16.27 -19.01
N LYS A 24 31.47 15.15 -19.61
CA LYS A 24 30.58 13.98 -19.69
C LYS A 24 30.46 13.29 -18.33
N ASP A 25 31.58 13.18 -17.63
CA ASP A 25 31.59 12.62 -16.28
C ASP A 25 30.86 13.54 -15.28
N LEU A 26 30.99 14.86 -15.46
CA LEU A 26 30.26 15.85 -14.67
C LEU A 26 28.73 15.73 -14.90
N VAL A 27 28.30 15.60 -16.15
CA VAL A 27 26.87 15.43 -16.48
C VAL A 27 26.33 14.11 -15.94
N ASN A 28 27.09 13.02 -16.04
CA ASN A 28 26.71 11.74 -15.46
C ASN A 28 26.60 11.83 -13.92
N CYS A 29 27.61 12.41 -13.28
CA CYS A 29 27.59 12.66 -11.84
C CYS A 29 26.43 13.59 -11.40
N GLN A 30 26.09 14.58 -12.22
CA GLN A 30 24.93 15.44 -11.96
C GLN A 30 23.61 14.68 -12.10
N ASN A 31 23.49 13.77 -13.07
CA ASN A 31 22.30 12.95 -13.22
C ASN A 31 22.16 11.94 -12.08
N GLU A 32 23.24 11.27 -11.70
CA GLU A 32 23.26 10.38 -10.53
C GLU A 32 22.95 11.13 -9.23
N ASN A 33 23.47 12.36 -9.06
CA ASN A 33 23.12 13.19 -7.90
C ASN A 33 21.65 13.61 -7.91
N ARG A 34 21.06 13.88 -9.07
CA ARG A 34 19.61 14.19 -9.16
C ARG A 34 18.77 12.98 -8.80
N GLU A 35 19.11 11.82 -9.32
CA GLU A 35 18.43 10.56 -9.00
C GLU A 35 18.57 10.21 -7.52
N LEU A 36 19.79 10.32 -6.98
CA LEU A 36 20.06 10.09 -5.57
C LEU A 36 19.29 11.09 -4.67
N THR A 37 19.21 12.36 -5.09
CA THR A 37 18.47 13.39 -4.37
C THR A 37 16.97 13.11 -4.40
N ALA A 38 16.43 12.68 -5.54
CA ALA A 38 15.02 12.29 -5.65
C ALA A 38 14.68 11.07 -4.76
N ASN A 39 15.54 10.04 -4.79
CA ASN A 39 15.41 8.86 -3.93
C ASN A 39 15.53 9.22 -2.44
N PHE A 40 16.43 10.13 -2.10
CA PHE A 40 16.58 10.62 -0.74
C PHE A 40 15.34 11.41 -0.25
N GLN A 41 14.76 12.24 -1.12
CA GLN A 41 13.52 12.96 -0.81
C GLN A 41 12.35 12.01 -0.60
N ASP A 42 12.16 11.01 -1.48
CA ASP A 42 11.10 9.99 -1.33
C ASP A 42 11.28 9.18 -0.02
N ALA A 43 12.51 8.76 0.27
CA ALA A 43 12.80 8.07 1.52
C ALA A 43 12.52 8.94 2.76
N ARG A 44 12.81 10.24 2.67
CA ARG A 44 12.55 11.23 3.73
C ARG A 44 11.05 11.45 3.94
N GLU A 45 10.27 11.53 2.85
CA GLU A 45 8.81 11.65 2.92
C GLU A 45 8.17 10.40 3.54
N ARG A 46 8.62 9.21 3.12
CA ARG A 46 8.18 7.94 3.72
C ARG A 46 8.55 7.84 5.20
N LEU A 47 9.73 8.28 5.56
CA LEU A 47 10.17 8.33 6.96
C LEU A 47 9.29 9.28 7.78
N ALA A 48 9.04 10.49 7.27
CA ALA A 48 8.17 11.47 7.92
C ALA A 48 6.73 10.94 8.08
N ALA A 49 6.18 10.29 7.04
CA ALA A 49 4.88 9.65 7.10
C ALA A 49 4.84 8.50 8.12
N SER A 50 5.91 7.70 8.18
CA SER A 50 6.05 6.63 9.18
C SER A 50 6.15 7.18 10.60
N GLN A 51 6.96 8.23 10.80
CA GLN A 51 7.09 8.92 12.09
C GLN A 51 5.75 9.52 12.55
N SER A 52 5.01 10.15 11.63
CA SER A 52 3.67 10.67 11.94
C SER A 52 2.71 9.55 12.37
N ARG A 53 2.76 8.38 11.70
CA ARG A 53 1.95 7.21 12.09
C ARG A 53 2.35 6.65 13.45
N VAL A 54 3.65 6.56 13.72
CA VAL A 54 4.16 6.14 15.03
C VAL A 54 3.66 7.10 16.11
N SER A 55 3.76 8.41 15.89
CA SER A 55 3.25 9.42 16.84
C SER A 55 1.74 9.24 17.10
N VAL A 56 0.94 9.04 16.05
CA VAL A 56 -0.52 8.81 16.21
C VAL A 56 -0.81 7.53 17.00
N LEU A 57 -0.05 6.45 16.73
CA LEU A 57 -0.20 5.20 17.46
C LEU A 57 0.25 5.32 18.93
N GLU A 58 1.33 6.06 19.18
CA GLU A 58 1.81 6.37 20.54
C GLU A 58 0.77 7.19 21.30
N ASP A 59 0.15 8.20 20.65
CA ASP A 59 -0.93 8.98 21.24
C ASP A 59 -2.16 8.12 21.55
N GLN A 60 -2.53 7.22 20.64
CA GLN A 60 -3.62 6.26 20.86
C GLN A 60 -3.29 5.31 22.03
N LEU A 61 -2.07 4.79 22.07
CA LEU A 61 -1.61 3.92 23.15
C LEU A 61 -1.59 4.67 24.49
N ALA A 62 -1.12 5.93 24.48
CA ALA A 62 -1.11 6.78 25.65
C ALA A 62 -2.54 7.11 26.13
N GLN A 63 -3.47 7.31 25.18
CA GLN A 63 -4.87 7.53 25.51
C GLN A 63 -5.50 6.27 26.14
N GLN A 64 -5.33 5.10 25.52
CA GLN A 64 -5.82 3.84 26.09
C GLN A 64 -5.26 3.56 27.48
N LYS A 65 -3.97 3.86 27.69
CA LYS A 65 -3.36 3.74 29.03
C LYS A 65 -4.01 4.69 30.05
N ARG A 66 -4.33 5.93 29.65
CA ARG A 66 -5.03 6.89 30.51
C ARG A 66 -6.43 6.41 30.86
N ASP A 67 -7.17 5.91 29.87
CA ASP A 67 -8.53 5.42 30.04
C ASP A 67 -8.54 4.19 30.96
N TYR A 68 -7.61 3.27 30.77
CA TYR A 68 -7.42 2.12 31.64
C TYR A 68 -7.07 2.54 33.09
N ALA A 69 -6.17 3.50 33.25
CA ALA A 69 -5.79 4.01 34.59
C ALA A 69 -6.93 4.82 35.24
N ALA A 70 -7.79 5.47 34.44
CA ALA A 70 -9.00 6.16 34.94
C ALA A 70 -10.06 5.15 35.39
N LEU A 71 -10.27 4.08 34.62
CA LEU A 71 -11.18 2.99 34.97
C LEU A 71 -10.70 2.30 36.27
N GLN A 72 -9.42 2.03 36.39
CA GLN A 72 -8.83 1.42 37.61
C GLN A 72 -8.99 2.31 38.85
N ARG A 73 -8.78 3.63 38.68
CA ARG A 73 -9.02 4.59 39.77
C ARG A 73 -10.49 4.71 40.14
N SER A 74 -11.41 4.63 39.18
CA SER A 74 -12.85 4.61 39.41
C SER A 74 -13.27 3.35 40.16
N LEU A 75 -12.69 2.21 39.79
CA LEU A 75 -12.89 0.94 40.49
C LEU A 75 -12.40 1.02 41.94
N ASP A 76 -11.17 1.51 42.16
CA ASP A 76 -10.57 1.68 43.50
C ASP A 76 -11.43 2.63 44.37
N LYS A 77 -11.95 3.70 43.79
CA LYS A 77 -12.83 4.64 44.48
C LYS A 77 -14.18 3.99 44.81
N SER A 78 -14.74 3.19 43.88
CA SER A 78 -15.96 2.43 44.10
C SER A 78 -15.79 1.38 45.22
N LEU A 79 -14.64 0.68 45.23
CA LEU A 79 -14.29 -0.29 46.25
C LEU A 79 -14.16 0.35 47.64
N ARG A 80 -13.61 1.55 47.73
CA ARG A 80 -13.47 2.28 49.01
C ARG A 80 -14.82 2.81 49.56
N ASN A 81 -15.75 3.15 48.64
CA ASN A 81 -17.07 3.63 49.02
C ASN A 81 -18.08 2.51 49.30
N THR A 82 -17.72 1.26 49.11
CA THR A 82 -18.66 0.15 49.10
C THR A 82 -18.43 -0.81 50.28
N SER A 83 -18.13 -0.27 51.45
CA SER A 83 -18.29 -1.05 52.69
C SER A 83 -19.73 -1.60 52.89
N ASP A 84 -20.72 -1.01 52.19
CA ASP A 84 -22.14 -1.34 52.38
C ASP A 84 -22.86 -1.99 51.16
N ASN A 85 -22.17 -2.29 50.06
CA ASN A 85 -22.85 -2.85 48.87
C ASN A 85 -22.08 -4.00 48.18
N ASN A 86 -21.96 -5.14 48.86
CA ASN A 86 -21.32 -6.36 48.33
C ASN A 86 -21.95 -6.91 47.03
N ILE A 87 -23.22 -6.61 46.77
CA ILE A 87 -23.95 -7.15 45.61
C ILE A 87 -23.52 -6.45 44.32
N ASN A 88 -23.23 -5.14 44.36
CA ASN A 88 -22.83 -4.39 43.18
C ASN A 88 -21.37 -4.65 42.76
N ILE A 89 -20.53 -5.00 43.74
CA ILE A 89 -19.11 -5.31 43.48
C ILE A 89 -18.97 -6.62 42.70
N SER A 90 -19.72 -7.65 43.08
CA SER A 90 -19.73 -8.93 42.37
C SER A 90 -20.14 -8.74 40.91
N LYS A 91 -21.23 -8.01 40.66
CA LYS A 91 -21.69 -7.69 39.30
C LYS A 91 -20.65 -6.91 38.48
N LEU A 92 -19.98 -5.92 39.09
CA LEU A 92 -18.93 -5.15 38.40
C LEU A 92 -17.68 -5.98 38.11
N VAL A 93 -17.31 -6.87 39.02
CA VAL A 93 -16.18 -7.81 38.80
C VAL A 93 -16.52 -8.80 37.68
N ASP A 94 -17.76 -9.29 37.66
CA ASP A 94 -18.21 -10.20 36.58
C ASP A 94 -18.24 -9.46 35.24
N GLN A 95 -18.74 -8.25 35.16
CA GLN A 95 -18.70 -7.41 33.94
C GLN A 95 -17.27 -7.08 33.49
N ILE A 96 -16.36 -6.82 34.42
CA ILE A 96 -14.93 -6.60 34.10
C ILE A 96 -14.27 -7.88 33.59
N ASN A 97 -14.58 -9.01 34.17
CA ASN A 97 -14.07 -10.30 33.73
C ASN A 97 -14.56 -10.65 32.32
N GLU A 98 -15.85 -10.43 32.07
CA GLU A 98 -16.48 -10.59 30.75
C GLU A 98 -15.87 -9.63 29.73
N SER A 99 -15.75 -8.35 30.06
CA SER A 99 -15.09 -7.36 29.22
C SER A 99 -13.61 -7.71 28.93
N ASN A 100 -12.89 -8.22 29.93
CA ASN A 100 -11.53 -8.68 29.74
C ASN A 100 -11.41 -9.93 28.86
N GLN A 101 -12.37 -10.86 28.95
CA GLN A 101 -12.45 -12.02 28.05
C GLN A 101 -12.73 -11.56 26.63
N TYR A 102 -13.66 -10.64 26.45
CA TYR A 102 -13.97 -10.04 25.15
C TYR A 102 -12.76 -9.31 24.54
N ILE A 103 -12.07 -8.48 25.34
CA ILE A 103 -10.83 -7.80 24.91
C ILE A 103 -9.75 -8.81 24.50
N ARG A 104 -9.56 -9.87 25.28
CA ARG A 104 -8.58 -10.92 24.93
C ARG A 104 -8.92 -11.60 23.62
N HIS A 105 -10.19 -11.92 23.40
CA HIS A 105 -10.69 -12.50 22.16
C HIS A 105 -10.44 -11.57 20.96
N LEU A 106 -10.79 -10.28 21.08
CA LEU A 106 -10.50 -9.28 20.03
C LEU A 106 -9.00 -9.14 19.73
N VAL A 107 -8.16 -9.17 20.76
CA VAL A 107 -6.69 -9.11 20.59
C VAL A 107 -6.18 -10.37 19.88
N GLU A 108 -6.70 -11.53 20.20
CA GLU A 108 -6.34 -12.80 19.56
C GLU A 108 -6.75 -12.81 18.09
N VAL A 109 -7.99 -12.43 17.78
CA VAL A 109 -8.50 -12.29 16.41
C VAL A 109 -7.65 -11.32 15.60
N LYS A 110 -7.35 -10.17 16.16
CA LYS A 110 -6.48 -9.16 15.53
C LYS A 110 -5.08 -9.71 15.28
N SER A 111 -4.47 -10.34 16.27
CA SER A 111 -3.13 -10.94 16.16
C SER A 111 -3.08 -12.03 15.09
N LYS A 112 -4.12 -12.86 15.00
CA LYS A 112 -4.25 -13.89 13.97
C LYS A 112 -4.37 -13.27 12.57
N SER A 113 -5.19 -12.24 12.42
CA SER A 113 -5.32 -11.47 11.17
C SER A 113 -4.01 -10.81 10.76
N ASP A 114 -3.32 -10.15 11.68
CA ASP A 114 -2.03 -9.49 11.42
C ASP A 114 -0.96 -10.52 11.01
N SER A 115 -0.93 -11.68 11.66
CA SER A 115 -0.01 -12.79 11.31
C SER A 115 -0.29 -13.34 9.91
N LEU A 116 -1.56 -13.56 9.55
CA LEU A 116 -1.96 -14.02 8.23
C LEU A 116 -1.58 -13.01 7.14
N ASN A 117 -1.81 -11.72 7.38
CA ASN A 117 -1.43 -10.66 6.45
C ASN A 117 0.09 -10.57 6.26
N MET A 118 0.87 -10.79 7.32
CA MET A 118 2.33 -10.85 7.24
C MET A 118 2.78 -12.06 6.40
N VAL A 119 2.20 -13.24 6.61
CA VAL A 119 2.52 -14.46 5.84
C VAL A 119 2.16 -14.25 4.37
N LEU A 120 0.97 -13.71 4.08
CA LEU A 120 0.51 -13.39 2.73
C LEU A 120 1.49 -12.42 2.02
N THR A 121 1.84 -11.33 2.69
CA THR A 121 2.78 -10.33 2.15
C THR A 121 4.16 -10.92 1.90
N ASN A 122 4.68 -11.71 2.84
CA ASN A 122 5.97 -12.39 2.69
C ASN A 122 5.96 -13.39 1.54
N ASN A 123 4.90 -14.19 1.41
CA ASN A 123 4.75 -15.17 0.33
C ASN A 123 4.71 -14.45 -1.02
N LEU A 124 3.95 -13.37 -1.14
CA LEU A 124 3.89 -12.58 -2.36
C LEU A 124 5.26 -11.96 -2.68
N THR A 125 5.86 -11.25 -1.74
CA THR A 125 7.15 -10.58 -1.96
C THR A 125 8.26 -11.56 -2.35
N ARG A 126 8.26 -12.76 -1.76
CA ARG A 126 9.23 -13.82 -2.13
C ARG A 126 8.96 -14.44 -3.50
N SER A 127 7.73 -14.41 -3.99
CA SER A 127 7.37 -14.94 -5.30
C SER A 127 7.70 -13.98 -6.44
N LEU A 128 7.85 -12.68 -6.15
CA LEU A 128 8.17 -11.65 -7.13
C LEU A 128 9.67 -11.59 -7.43
N SER A 129 10.02 -11.45 -8.70
CA SER A 129 11.38 -11.17 -9.16
C SER A 129 11.81 -9.74 -8.79
N LYS A 130 13.11 -9.44 -8.89
CA LYS A 130 13.62 -8.09 -8.66
C LYS A 130 13.07 -7.06 -9.64
N GLU A 131 12.79 -7.48 -10.85
CA GLU A 131 12.19 -6.65 -11.90
C GLU A 131 10.73 -6.33 -11.57
N GLU A 132 9.96 -7.33 -11.18
CA GLU A 132 8.56 -7.15 -10.78
C GLU A 132 8.44 -6.26 -9.52
N MET A 133 9.33 -6.36 -8.56
CA MET A 133 9.34 -5.51 -7.36
C MET A 133 9.57 -4.01 -7.63
N ARG A 134 9.95 -3.63 -8.84
CA ARG A 134 10.01 -2.21 -9.24
C ARG A 134 8.66 -1.66 -9.68
N GLU A 135 7.77 -2.53 -10.13
CA GLU A 135 6.46 -2.20 -10.70
C GLU A 135 5.30 -2.66 -9.80
N VAL A 136 5.61 -3.45 -8.76
CA VAL A 136 4.67 -3.97 -7.76
C VAL A 136 5.07 -3.49 -6.37
N ASP A 137 4.17 -2.78 -5.71
CA ASP A 137 4.33 -2.35 -4.31
C ASP A 137 3.31 -3.08 -3.43
N VAL A 138 3.78 -3.72 -2.36
CA VAL A 138 2.93 -4.49 -1.45
C VAL A 138 2.99 -3.86 -0.06
N GLN A 139 1.83 -3.44 0.44
CA GLN A 139 1.70 -2.79 1.74
C GLN A 139 0.59 -3.44 2.57
N VAL A 140 0.78 -3.51 3.88
CA VAL A 140 -0.26 -3.88 4.84
C VAL A 140 -0.66 -2.64 5.63
N LEU A 141 -1.90 -2.23 5.48
CA LEU A 141 -2.46 -1.07 6.19
C LEU A 141 -3.76 -1.48 6.90
N LYS A 142 -3.79 -1.36 8.21
CA LYS A 142 -4.99 -1.63 9.04
C LYS A 142 -5.59 -3.04 8.82
N GLY A 143 -4.74 -4.05 8.67
CA GLY A 143 -5.21 -5.43 8.48
C GLY A 143 -5.68 -5.75 7.05
N VAL A 144 -5.43 -4.87 6.10
CA VAL A 144 -5.76 -5.03 4.67
C VAL A 144 -4.47 -5.06 3.87
N VAL A 145 -4.35 -5.97 2.92
CA VAL A 145 -3.21 -6.06 2.02
C VAL A 145 -3.50 -5.30 0.74
N TYR A 146 -2.64 -4.36 0.40
CA TYR A 146 -2.68 -3.57 -0.82
C TYR A 146 -1.53 -3.98 -1.73
N ILE A 147 -1.85 -4.42 -2.92
CA ILE A 147 -0.90 -4.76 -3.99
C ILE A 147 -1.11 -3.72 -5.08
N SER A 148 -0.18 -2.78 -5.20
CA SER A 148 -0.23 -1.73 -6.22
C SER A 148 0.61 -2.14 -7.42
N LEU A 149 0.00 -2.15 -8.59
CA LEU A 149 0.57 -2.56 -9.86
C LEU A 149 0.65 -1.36 -10.80
N ALA A 150 1.82 -1.09 -11.38
CA ALA A 150 2.00 0.00 -12.31
C ALA A 150 1.19 -0.22 -13.60
N ASP A 151 0.62 0.85 -14.15
CA ASP A 151 -0.22 0.83 -15.33
C ASP A 151 0.48 0.24 -16.58
N ASN A 152 1.72 0.63 -16.80
CA ASN A 152 2.54 0.17 -17.93
C ASN A 152 2.91 -1.33 -17.86
N MET A 153 2.86 -1.92 -16.68
CA MET A 153 3.02 -3.36 -16.50
C MET A 153 1.74 -4.10 -16.87
N LEU A 154 0.60 -3.59 -16.41
CA LEU A 154 -0.68 -4.29 -16.54
C LEU A 154 -1.32 -4.15 -17.92
N TYR A 155 -1.26 -2.96 -18.52
CA TYR A 155 -2.05 -2.65 -19.72
C TYR A 155 -1.17 -2.31 -20.92
N LYS A 156 -1.71 -2.56 -22.11
CA LYS A 156 -1.17 -2.02 -23.33
C LYS A 156 -1.32 -0.50 -23.32
N SER A 157 -0.37 0.21 -23.93
CA SER A 157 -0.39 1.68 -23.97
C SER A 157 -1.71 2.22 -24.53
N GLY A 158 -2.33 3.14 -23.80
CA GLY A 158 -3.60 3.75 -24.18
C GLY A 158 -4.78 2.76 -24.26
N SER A 159 -4.77 1.69 -23.45
CA SER A 159 -5.80 0.66 -23.47
C SER A 159 -6.18 0.23 -22.04
N TYR A 160 -7.23 -0.56 -21.94
CA TYR A 160 -7.61 -1.34 -20.76
C TYR A 160 -7.36 -2.85 -20.96
N GLU A 161 -6.82 -3.25 -22.12
CA GLU A 161 -6.45 -4.65 -22.39
C GLU A 161 -5.20 -5.03 -21.62
N ILE A 162 -5.24 -6.22 -20.99
CA ILE A 162 -4.12 -6.76 -20.23
C ILE A 162 -2.94 -7.05 -21.18
N ASN A 163 -1.76 -6.63 -20.73
CA ASN A 163 -0.50 -6.91 -21.40
C ASN A 163 -0.05 -8.35 -21.09
N GLU A 164 0.46 -9.06 -22.08
CA GLU A 164 1.01 -10.42 -21.90
C GLU A 164 2.08 -10.49 -20.80
N ARG A 165 2.87 -9.42 -20.64
CA ARG A 165 3.89 -9.31 -19.59
C ARG A 165 3.30 -9.36 -18.16
N ALA A 166 2.02 -9.00 -17.99
CA ALA A 166 1.35 -9.05 -16.70
C ALA A 166 0.94 -10.47 -16.28
N GLU A 167 0.93 -11.44 -17.20
CA GLU A 167 0.43 -12.80 -16.95
C GLU A 167 1.15 -13.50 -15.81
N GLU A 168 2.48 -13.44 -15.79
CA GLU A 168 3.28 -14.08 -14.76
C GLU A 168 2.98 -13.48 -13.37
N THR A 169 3.00 -12.17 -13.27
CA THR A 169 2.75 -11.46 -12.00
C THR A 169 1.30 -11.66 -11.52
N LEU A 170 0.32 -11.54 -12.43
CA LEU A 170 -1.09 -11.81 -12.11
C LEU A 170 -1.30 -13.27 -11.71
N GLY A 171 -0.56 -14.22 -12.30
CA GLY A 171 -0.59 -15.64 -11.92
C GLY A 171 -0.11 -15.89 -10.50
N LYS A 172 0.96 -15.22 -10.08
CA LYS A 172 1.48 -15.29 -8.70
C LYS A 172 0.47 -14.72 -7.72
N ILE A 173 -0.16 -13.59 -8.04
CA ILE A 173 -1.20 -12.96 -7.23
C ILE A 173 -2.45 -13.85 -7.17
N ALA A 174 -2.89 -14.40 -8.31
CA ALA A 174 -4.04 -15.29 -8.38
C ALA A 174 -3.85 -16.55 -7.50
N LYS A 175 -2.66 -17.13 -7.50
CA LYS A 175 -2.33 -18.25 -6.62
C LYS A 175 -2.51 -17.89 -5.15
N ILE A 176 -2.01 -16.73 -4.74
CA ILE A 176 -2.19 -16.24 -3.38
C ILE A 176 -3.67 -16.02 -3.06
N ILE A 177 -4.43 -15.37 -3.95
CA ILE A 177 -5.87 -15.18 -3.77
C ILE A 177 -6.59 -16.52 -3.60
N MET A 178 -6.18 -17.56 -4.31
CA MET A 178 -6.78 -18.90 -4.21
C MET A 178 -6.37 -19.63 -2.93
N ASP A 179 -5.15 -19.43 -2.44
CA ASP A 179 -4.67 -20.02 -1.19
C ASP A 179 -5.39 -19.42 0.03
N TYR A 180 -5.81 -18.15 -0.04
CA TYR A 180 -6.50 -17.44 1.03
C TYR A 180 -8.00 -17.26 0.72
N ARG A 181 -8.77 -18.34 0.90
CA ARG A 181 -10.20 -18.42 0.52
C ARG A 181 -11.12 -17.51 1.32
N ASP A 182 -10.72 -17.16 2.51
CA ASP A 182 -11.50 -16.39 3.49
C ASP A 182 -11.35 -14.86 3.33
N TYR A 183 -10.83 -14.44 2.18
CA TYR A 183 -10.65 -13.04 1.85
C TYR A 183 -11.43 -12.66 0.59
N ASP A 184 -11.99 -11.47 0.61
CA ASP A 184 -12.53 -10.81 -0.57
C ASP A 184 -11.46 -9.94 -1.23
N VAL A 185 -11.61 -9.73 -2.52
CA VAL A 185 -10.62 -9.01 -3.33
C VAL A 185 -11.31 -7.90 -4.10
N LEU A 186 -10.96 -6.67 -3.79
CA LEU A 186 -11.35 -5.50 -4.56
C LEU A 186 -10.20 -5.12 -5.51
N ILE A 187 -10.48 -5.09 -6.79
CA ILE A 187 -9.58 -4.53 -7.80
C ILE A 187 -9.99 -3.08 -8.06
N GLU A 188 -9.10 -2.15 -7.74
CA GLU A 188 -9.36 -0.71 -7.84
C GLU A 188 -8.44 -0.07 -8.88
N GLY A 189 -9.01 0.49 -9.94
CA GLY A 189 -8.28 1.25 -10.94
C GLY A 189 -8.13 2.73 -10.53
N ASN A 190 -6.97 3.30 -10.78
CA ASN A 190 -6.66 4.72 -10.54
C ASN A 190 -5.97 5.30 -11.78
N THR A 191 -6.23 6.57 -12.09
CA THR A 191 -5.60 7.33 -13.17
C THR A 191 -4.81 8.52 -12.61
N ASP A 192 -4.10 9.19 -13.48
CA ASP A 192 -3.66 10.57 -13.25
C ASP A 192 -4.80 11.56 -13.62
N ASP A 193 -4.51 12.85 -13.58
CA ASP A 193 -5.44 13.95 -13.91
C ASP A 193 -5.49 14.32 -15.40
N VAL A 194 -4.75 13.59 -16.25
CA VAL A 194 -4.73 13.86 -17.69
C VAL A 194 -6.06 13.36 -18.31
N PRO A 195 -6.76 14.22 -19.07
CA PRO A 195 -7.95 13.81 -19.78
C PRO A 195 -7.68 12.67 -20.77
N ILE A 196 -8.64 11.76 -20.90
CA ILE A 196 -8.52 10.61 -21.80
C ILE A 196 -8.45 11.07 -23.26
N ASN A 197 -7.51 10.50 -24.00
CA ASN A 197 -7.45 10.66 -25.44
C ASN A 197 -8.39 9.65 -26.13
N THR A 198 -9.51 10.12 -26.64
CA THR A 198 -10.54 9.30 -27.31
C THR A 198 -10.27 9.03 -28.80
N SER A 199 -9.07 9.38 -29.31
CA SER A 199 -8.69 9.15 -30.70
C SER A 199 -8.55 7.69 -31.08
N SER A 200 -8.31 6.81 -30.14
CA SER A 200 -8.26 5.36 -30.33
C SER A 200 -9.66 4.77 -30.44
N GLN A 201 -9.87 3.82 -31.35
CA GLN A 201 -11.15 3.11 -31.51
C GLN A 201 -11.58 2.42 -30.18
N LEU A 202 -10.63 1.86 -29.43
CA LEU A 202 -10.88 1.22 -28.13
C LEU A 202 -11.35 2.22 -27.07
N MET A 203 -10.90 3.46 -27.15
CA MET A 203 -11.21 4.52 -26.17
C MET A 203 -12.42 5.37 -26.54
N LYS A 204 -13.00 5.15 -27.72
CA LYS A 204 -14.07 5.99 -28.28
C LYS A 204 -15.32 6.08 -27.39
N ASN A 205 -15.62 5.01 -26.65
CA ASN A 205 -16.79 4.94 -25.78
C ASN A 205 -16.49 5.25 -24.31
N ILE A 206 -15.23 5.62 -23.97
CA ILE A 206 -14.80 5.94 -22.62
C ILE A 206 -14.91 7.45 -22.44
N ARG A 207 -15.75 7.90 -21.52
CA ARG A 207 -16.11 9.32 -21.36
C ARG A 207 -15.08 10.10 -20.52
N ASN A 208 -14.51 9.46 -19.52
CA ASN A 208 -13.66 10.11 -18.52
C ASN A 208 -12.78 9.09 -17.75
N ASN A 209 -11.98 9.59 -16.84
CA ASN A 209 -11.07 8.79 -15.99
C ASN A 209 -11.81 7.79 -15.07
N TRP A 210 -13.07 8.04 -14.72
CA TRP A 210 -13.88 7.07 -13.98
C TRP A 210 -14.16 5.82 -14.82
N ASP A 211 -14.63 6.02 -16.07
CA ASP A 211 -14.91 4.91 -16.98
C ASP A 211 -13.63 4.10 -17.26
N LEU A 212 -12.51 4.77 -17.54
CA LEU A 212 -11.24 4.11 -17.81
C LEU A 212 -10.76 3.27 -16.61
N SER A 213 -10.76 3.86 -15.42
CA SER A 213 -10.31 3.18 -14.23
C SER A 213 -11.17 1.96 -13.88
N ALA A 214 -12.50 2.07 -14.04
CA ALA A 214 -13.43 0.97 -13.82
C ALA A 214 -13.26 -0.15 -14.85
N LEU A 215 -13.09 0.18 -16.14
CA LEU A 215 -12.84 -0.81 -17.21
C LEU A 215 -11.51 -1.53 -17.00
N ARG A 216 -10.46 -0.83 -16.61
CA ARG A 216 -9.16 -1.42 -16.27
C ARG A 216 -9.26 -2.41 -15.12
N ALA A 217 -9.93 -2.04 -14.05
CA ALA A 217 -10.21 -2.94 -12.93
C ALA A 217 -11.01 -4.17 -13.38
N SER A 218 -12.05 -3.97 -14.21
CA SER A 218 -12.85 -5.05 -14.76
C SER A 218 -12.03 -6.01 -15.63
N SER A 219 -11.09 -5.49 -16.44
CA SER A 219 -10.21 -6.32 -17.27
C SER A 219 -9.32 -7.23 -16.42
N VAL A 220 -8.80 -6.73 -15.29
CA VAL A 220 -8.03 -7.56 -14.35
C VAL A 220 -8.92 -8.63 -13.70
N VAL A 221 -10.16 -8.28 -13.28
CA VAL A 221 -11.13 -9.25 -12.74
C VAL A 221 -11.38 -10.36 -13.74
N GLN A 222 -11.74 -10.00 -14.99
CA GLN A 222 -12.00 -11.00 -16.05
C GLN A 222 -10.77 -11.87 -16.30
N TYR A 223 -9.59 -11.29 -16.33
CA TYR A 223 -8.34 -12.02 -16.53
C TYR A 223 -8.06 -13.02 -15.41
N LEU A 224 -8.30 -12.64 -14.15
CA LEU A 224 -8.14 -13.52 -12.99
C LEU A 224 -9.14 -14.69 -13.03
N ILE A 225 -10.36 -14.46 -13.50
CA ILE A 225 -11.37 -15.49 -13.65
C ILE A 225 -11.01 -16.44 -14.80
N ASP A 226 -10.79 -15.88 -16.01
CA ASP A 226 -10.68 -16.66 -17.24
C ASP A 226 -9.38 -17.45 -17.33
N ARG A 227 -8.28 -16.87 -16.85
CA ARG A 227 -6.95 -17.48 -16.95
C ARG A 227 -6.57 -18.32 -15.74
N PHE A 228 -7.01 -17.92 -14.56
CA PHE A 228 -6.55 -18.56 -13.31
C PHE A 228 -7.69 -19.22 -12.51
N GLY A 229 -8.94 -19.06 -12.91
CA GLY A 229 -10.08 -19.70 -12.27
C GLY A 229 -10.39 -19.15 -10.87
N VAL A 230 -10.05 -17.90 -10.59
CA VAL A 230 -10.42 -17.26 -9.33
C VAL A 230 -11.93 -17.12 -9.23
N ALA A 231 -12.50 -17.51 -8.07
CA ALA A 231 -13.95 -17.51 -7.87
C ALA A 231 -14.56 -16.11 -8.04
N PRO A 232 -15.50 -15.91 -9.00
CA PRO A 232 -16.05 -14.59 -9.31
C PRO A 232 -16.71 -13.89 -8.13
N GLY A 233 -17.39 -14.65 -7.26
CA GLY A 233 -18.10 -14.11 -6.09
C GLY A 233 -17.20 -13.45 -5.05
N ARG A 234 -15.88 -13.61 -5.17
CA ARG A 234 -14.87 -12.98 -4.29
C ARG A 234 -14.29 -11.72 -4.88
N LEU A 235 -14.55 -11.42 -6.16
CA LEU A 235 -13.91 -10.36 -6.90
C LEU A 235 -14.87 -9.19 -7.09
N THR A 236 -14.39 -7.99 -6.81
CA THR A 236 -15.11 -6.75 -7.10
C THR A 236 -14.20 -5.83 -7.92
N ALA A 237 -14.73 -5.22 -8.97
CA ALA A 237 -14.04 -4.20 -9.75
C ALA A 237 -14.56 -2.81 -9.37
N GLY A 238 -13.66 -1.87 -9.13
CA GLY A 238 -13.97 -0.48 -8.81
C GLY A 238 -13.06 0.50 -9.54
N GLY A 239 -13.58 1.68 -9.87
CA GLY A 239 -12.80 2.78 -10.42
C GLY A 239 -12.74 3.94 -9.45
N ARG A 240 -11.61 4.65 -9.36
CA ARG A 240 -11.42 5.88 -8.59
C ARG A 240 -11.17 7.09 -9.47
N GLY A 241 -10.95 6.87 -10.77
CA GLY A 241 -10.51 7.95 -11.65
C GLY A 241 -9.22 8.60 -11.15
N GLU A 242 -9.16 9.91 -11.21
CA GLU A 242 -8.04 10.75 -10.77
C GLU A 242 -8.12 11.19 -9.31
N PHE A 243 -9.14 10.77 -8.56
CA PHE A 243 -9.50 11.33 -7.25
C PHE A 243 -8.84 10.62 -6.06
N ASN A 244 -7.90 9.72 -6.32
CA ASN A 244 -7.12 9.04 -5.29
C ASN A 244 -5.61 9.11 -5.58
N PRO A 245 -5.03 10.33 -5.74
CA PRO A 245 -3.61 10.46 -6.06
C PRO A 245 -2.73 10.07 -4.86
N ILE A 246 -1.62 9.37 -5.13
CA ILE A 246 -0.59 9.03 -4.15
C ILE A 246 0.68 9.88 -4.34
N ALA A 247 0.74 10.65 -5.43
CA ALA A 247 1.83 11.56 -5.75
C ALA A 247 1.28 12.80 -6.47
N SER A 248 2.10 13.85 -6.57
CA SER A 248 1.69 15.07 -7.29
C SER A 248 1.54 14.84 -8.79
N ASN A 249 0.41 15.22 -9.36
CA ASN A 249 0.17 15.18 -10.81
C ASN A 249 0.98 16.24 -11.59
N ASN A 250 1.63 17.18 -10.91
CA ASN A 250 2.44 18.23 -11.55
C ASN A 250 3.72 17.67 -12.20
N THR A 251 4.13 16.45 -11.86
CA THR A 251 5.33 15.81 -12.40
C THR A 251 4.96 14.55 -13.16
N GLU A 252 5.70 14.21 -14.23
CA GLU A 252 5.45 12.97 -14.98
C GLU A 252 5.65 11.73 -14.09
N LEU A 253 6.66 11.74 -13.23
CA LEU A 253 6.89 10.65 -12.28
C LEU A 253 5.70 10.49 -11.32
N GLY A 254 5.14 11.59 -10.84
CA GLY A 254 3.97 11.56 -9.97
C GLY A 254 2.72 11.04 -10.69
N ARG A 255 2.48 11.48 -11.93
CA ARG A 255 1.40 10.95 -12.76
C ARG A 255 1.57 9.45 -13.01
N GLN A 256 2.77 9.00 -13.32
CA GLN A 256 3.06 7.57 -13.50
C GLN A 256 2.74 6.75 -12.26
N ARG A 257 3.03 7.26 -11.07
CA ARG A 257 2.68 6.60 -9.79
C ARG A 257 1.17 6.60 -9.54
N ASN A 258 0.45 7.62 -9.97
CA ASN A 258 -0.99 7.71 -9.85
C ASN A 258 -1.71 6.74 -10.79
N ARG A 259 -1.18 6.52 -12.00
CA ARG A 259 -1.66 5.50 -12.94
C ARG A 259 -1.32 4.12 -12.42
N ARG A 260 -2.20 3.53 -11.62
CA ARG A 260 -2.01 2.22 -10.99
C ARG A 260 -3.32 1.47 -10.85
N THR A 261 -3.21 0.17 -10.73
CA THR A 261 -4.31 -0.69 -10.28
C THR A 261 -3.91 -1.31 -8.95
N GLN A 262 -4.80 -1.24 -7.98
CA GLN A 262 -4.60 -1.82 -6.66
C GLN A 262 -5.46 -3.08 -6.52
N ILE A 263 -4.85 -4.18 -6.11
CA ILE A 263 -5.55 -5.39 -5.67
C ILE A 263 -5.56 -5.35 -4.16
N ILE A 264 -6.75 -5.20 -3.59
CA ILE A 264 -6.97 -4.99 -2.16
C ILE A 264 -7.60 -6.27 -1.62
N ILE A 265 -6.87 -6.95 -0.74
CA ILE A 265 -7.28 -8.23 -0.15
C ILE A 265 -7.73 -7.96 1.28
N THR A 266 -9.04 -8.17 1.53
CA THR A 266 -9.68 -7.90 2.81
C THR A 266 -10.26 -9.18 3.41
N PRO A 267 -10.13 -9.42 4.72
CA PRO A 267 -10.87 -10.48 5.38
C PRO A 267 -12.39 -10.32 5.13
N LYS A 268 -13.11 -11.42 4.96
CA LYS A 268 -14.57 -11.38 4.84
C LYS A 268 -15.19 -10.82 6.11
N LEU A 269 -16.07 -9.86 5.94
CA LEU A 269 -16.73 -9.19 7.07
C LEU A 269 -17.57 -10.17 7.90
N ASP A 270 -18.23 -11.12 7.25
CA ASP A 270 -19.08 -12.12 7.92
C ASP A 270 -18.26 -12.93 8.93
N GLN A 271 -17.06 -13.39 8.57
CA GLN A 271 -16.18 -14.12 9.48
C GLN A 271 -15.68 -13.23 10.63
N PHE A 272 -15.49 -11.96 10.38
CA PHE A 272 -15.11 -11.02 11.44
C PHE A 272 -16.29 -10.79 12.39
N MET A 273 -17.51 -10.71 11.88
CA MET A 273 -18.73 -10.60 12.68
C MET A 273 -19.02 -11.89 13.45
N ASP A 274 -18.88 -13.06 12.81
CA ASP A 274 -19.03 -14.38 13.48
C ASP A 274 -18.07 -14.51 14.66
N LEU A 275 -16.84 -14.05 14.52
CA LEU A 275 -15.85 -14.03 15.60
C LEU A 275 -16.20 -13.03 16.73
N ILE A 276 -16.96 -12.00 16.43
CA ILE A 276 -17.49 -11.07 17.46
C ILE A 276 -18.72 -11.66 18.14
N ASP A 277 -19.58 -12.34 17.38
CA ASP A 277 -20.85 -12.93 17.87
C ASP A 277 -20.60 -14.25 18.64
N GLU A 278 -19.49 -14.96 18.43
CA GLU A 278 -19.02 -16.09 19.25
C GLU A 278 -18.53 -15.67 20.66
N ALA A 279 -18.66 -14.37 21.03
CA ALA A 279 -18.48 -13.98 22.42
C ALA A 279 -19.43 -14.79 23.32
N PRO A 280 -18.97 -15.31 24.46
CA PRO A 280 -19.72 -16.27 25.26
C PRO A 280 -21.09 -15.69 25.64
N GLU A 281 -22.17 -16.37 25.18
CA GLU A 281 -23.54 -16.08 25.63
C GLU A 281 -23.59 -16.21 27.15
N GLU A 282 -24.18 -15.23 27.78
CA GLU A 282 -24.50 -15.25 29.24
C GLU A 282 -25.21 -16.56 29.59
N LYS A 283 -24.63 -17.36 30.45
CA LYS A 283 -25.30 -18.43 31.19
C LYS A 283 -25.70 -17.95 32.57
#